data_8a20ec7b6f622afb0155e6a3979dcd88
#
_entry.id   8a20ec7b6f622afb0155e6a3979dcd88
#
_cell.length_a   1.000
_cell.length_b   1.000
_cell.length_c   1.000
_cell.angle_alpha   90.00
_cell.angle_beta   90.00
_cell.angle_gamma   90.00
#
_symmetry.space_group_name_H-M   'P 1'
#
loop_
_entity.id
_entity.type
_entity.pdbx_description
1 polymer ?
#
loop_
_entity_poly.entity_id
_entity_poly.type
_entity_poly.pdbx_seq_one_letter_code
_entity_poly.pdbx_strand_id
1 'polypeptide(L)'
;MMKKTIFKKLMVICTSAALAFGTVPAGAADVVPQAVTVETVSAQAAKPGKNMKDKALAKLLDKVIKDQKFTKKTTDKQKLQKLFNYTKKAYKYKRYMGIPSAKGWDAKLAKETLSTKQASCYHDAATFAYLARRATGLPVRICIGTSNLYNTSRWQSHGWVEIKVKGKWYTFDTNGNRFSKRKDVKWFMQKHASMEGKVYKTQKIYNVNF
;
A
#
# COMPACT_ATOMS: atom_id res chain seq x y z
N MET A 1 8.70 -28.10 -48.00
CA MET A 1 9.84 -27.19 -47.65
C MET A 1 9.74 -26.88 -46.15
N MET A 2 10.63 -27.53 -45.39
CA MET A 2 10.71 -27.37 -43.90
C MET A 2 11.63 -26.21 -43.57
N LYS A 3 11.19 -25.26 -42.75
CA LYS A 3 12.07 -24.23 -42.17
C LYS A 3 12.37 -24.58 -40.69
N LYS A 4 13.66 -24.84 -40.44
CA LYS A 4 14.25 -25.17 -39.14
C LYS A 4 14.31 -23.92 -38.24
N THR A 5 13.79 -24.02 -37.03
CA THR A 5 13.93 -23.01 -35.98
C THR A 5 15.16 -23.30 -35.14
N ILE A 6 16.08 -22.34 -35.07
CA ILE A 6 17.34 -22.43 -34.33
C ILE A 6 17.15 -21.89 -32.92
N PHE A 7 17.32 -22.78 -31.92
CA PHE A 7 17.41 -22.40 -30.49
C PHE A 7 18.82 -21.88 -30.19
N LYS A 8 18.95 -20.62 -29.78
CA LYS A 8 20.19 -20.11 -29.18
C LYS A 8 20.16 -20.31 -27.68
N LYS A 9 21.06 -21.20 -27.20
CA LYS A 9 21.38 -21.35 -25.76
C LYS A 9 22.26 -20.17 -25.34
N LEU A 10 21.84 -19.46 -24.30
CA LEU A 10 22.64 -18.43 -23.61
C LEU A 10 23.40 -19.08 -22.47
N MET A 11 24.73 -19.06 -22.56
CA MET A 11 25.68 -19.63 -21.60
C MET A 11 26.01 -18.52 -20.57
N VAL A 12 25.72 -18.78 -19.30
CA VAL A 12 26.10 -17.89 -18.19
C VAL A 12 27.48 -18.28 -17.70
N ILE A 13 28.42 -17.37 -17.77
CA ILE A 13 29.78 -17.53 -17.25
C ILE A 13 29.82 -16.95 -15.84
N CYS A 14 30.07 -17.81 -14.85
CA CYS A 14 30.38 -17.39 -13.48
C CYS A 14 31.86 -17.07 -13.38
N THR A 15 32.20 -15.81 -13.10
CA THR A 15 33.58 -15.43 -12.71
C THR A 15 33.66 -15.30 -11.19
N SER A 16 34.48 -16.17 -10.60
CA SER A 16 34.88 -16.13 -9.20
C SER A 16 35.96 -15.06 -8.99
N ALA A 17 35.74 -14.12 -8.08
CA ALA A 17 36.78 -13.18 -7.65
C ALA A 17 37.28 -13.54 -6.26
N ALA A 18 38.60 -13.67 -6.16
CA ALA A 18 39.35 -14.09 -4.97
C ALA A 18 39.40 -13.02 -3.87
N LEU A 19 39.36 -13.47 -2.62
CA LEU A 19 39.50 -12.69 -1.40
C LEU A 19 40.98 -12.28 -1.16
N ALA A 20 41.21 -11.01 -0.95
CA ALA A 20 42.47 -10.51 -0.35
C ALA A 20 42.20 -10.13 1.11
N PHE A 21 42.95 -10.74 2.04
CA PHE A 21 42.93 -10.42 3.46
C PHE A 21 43.72 -9.13 3.73
N GLY A 22 43.04 -8.10 4.24
CA GLY A 22 43.67 -6.90 4.80
C GLY A 22 43.34 -6.79 6.28
N THR A 23 44.38 -6.64 7.13
CA THR A 23 44.35 -6.49 8.59
C THR A 23 43.71 -5.17 9.02
N VAL A 24 42.77 -5.22 9.98
CA VAL A 24 42.04 -4.07 10.55
C VAL A 24 42.63 -3.69 11.90
N PRO A 25 42.95 -2.39 12.22
CA PRO A 25 43.15 -1.95 13.56
C PRO A 25 41.85 -1.67 14.31
N ALA A 26 41.82 -2.00 15.59
CA ALA A 26 40.66 -1.88 16.47
C ALA A 26 40.35 -0.41 16.81
N GLY A 27 39.05 -0.05 16.84
CA GLY A 27 38.50 1.07 17.56
C GLY A 27 37.63 2.01 16.79
N ALA A 28 36.30 1.67 16.69
CA ALA A 28 35.18 2.60 16.73
C ALA A 28 33.88 1.76 16.62
N ALA A 29 32.97 1.95 17.56
CA ALA A 29 31.66 1.29 17.53
C ALA A 29 30.79 1.94 16.47
N ASP A 30 30.82 1.40 15.27
CA ASP A 30 29.89 1.78 14.19
C ASP A 30 28.54 1.10 14.40
N VAL A 31 27.51 1.92 14.60
CA VAL A 31 26.12 1.52 14.56
C VAL A 31 25.81 1.10 13.12
N VAL A 32 25.81 -0.19 12.88
CA VAL A 32 25.42 -0.78 11.59
C VAL A 32 23.93 -0.53 11.38
N PRO A 33 23.51 0.16 10.30
CA PRO A 33 22.08 0.24 9.97
C PRO A 33 21.60 -1.16 9.62
N GLN A 34 20.63 -1.68 10.39
CA GLN A 34 19.98 -2.95 10.06
C GLN A 34 19.38 -2.88 8.66
N ALA A 35 19.92 -3.65 7.76
CA ALA A 35 19.36 -3.85 6.43
C ALA A 35 17.95 -4.42 6.57
N VAL A 36 16.96 -3.67 6.10
CA VAL A 36 15.58 -4.15 5.96
C VAL A 36 15.61 -5.24 4.90
N THR A 37 15.56 -6.50 5.31
CA THR A 37 15.37 -7.63 4.41
C THR A 37 13.99 -7.53 3.78
N VAL A 38 13.94 -7.05 2.55
CA VAL A 38 12.74 -7.11 1.72
C VAL A 38 12.64 -8.54 1.21
N GLU A 39 11.81 -9.36 1.85
CA GLU A 39 11.41 -10.64 1.26
C GLU A 39 10.65 -10.36 -0.04
N THR A 40 11.29 -10.67 -1.16
CA THR A 40 10.68 -10.69 -2.48
C THR A 40 9.76 -11.90 -2.60
N VAL A 41 8.51 -11.75 -2.12
CA VAL A 41 7.46 -12.72 -2.43
C VAL A 41 7.06 -12.51 -3.88
N SER A 42 7.34 -13.49 -4.74
CA SER A 42 6.89 -13.51 -6.13
C SER A 42 5.38 -13.29 -6.19
N ALA A 43 4.97 -12.19 -6.85
CA ALA A 43 3.57 -11.84 -7.01
C ALA A 43 2.91 -12.77 -8.03
N GLN A 44 2.46 -13.93 -7.59
CA GLN A 44 1.51 -14.71 -8.33
C GLN A 44 0.21 -13.90 -8.39
N ALA A 45 -0.32 -13.69 -9.60
CA ALA A 45 -1.54 -12.90 -9.83
C ALA A 45 -2.71 -13.54 -9.07
N ALA A 46 -2.93 -13.11 -7.84
CA ALA A 46 -4.01 -13.59 -7.01
C ALA A 46 -5.35 -13.16 -7.61
N LYS A 47 -6.23 -14.12 -7.87
CA LYS A 47 -7.63 -13.84 -8.24
C LYS A 47 -8.23 -12.88 -7.19
N PRO A 48 -8.95 -11.82 -7.60
CA PRO A 48 -9.36 -10.75 -6.69
C PRO A 48 -10.13 -11.28 -5.49
N GLY A 49 -9.61 -11.11 -4.28
CA GLY A 49 -10.34 -11.16 -3.03
C GLY A 49 -11.05 -12.46 -2.64
N LYS A 50 -10.78 -13.60 -3.28
CA LYS A 50 -11.51 -14.85 -2.97
C LYS A 50 -11.06 -15.54 -1.69
N ASN A 51 -9.86 -15.25 -1.20
CA ASN A 51 -9.24 -16.00 -0.09
C ASN A 51 -9.27 -15.31 1.27
N MET A 52 -10.12 -14.31 1.47
CA MET A 52 -10.24 -13.61 2.76
C MET A 52 -10.77 -14.56 3.84
N LYS A 53 -10.00 -14.76 4.91
CA LYS A 53 -10.37 -15.61 6.05
C LYS A 53 -11.51 -14.99 6.88
N ASP A 54 -11.47 -13.67 7.14
CA ASP A 54 -12.57 -12.95 7.83
C ASP A 54 -13.78 -12.80 6.93
N LYS A 55 -14.71 -13.76 7.02
CA LYS A 55 -15.94 -13.78 6.23
C LYS A 55 -16.89 -12.60 6.53
N ALA A 56 -16.87 -12.11 7.76
CA ALA A 56 -17.69 -10.97 8.17
C ALA A 56 -17.18 -9.68 7.50
N LEU A 57 -15.85 -9.45 7.52
CA LEU A 57 -15.26 -8.32 6.79
C LEU A 57 -15.50 -8.45 5.29
N ALA A 58 -15.32 -9.65 4.72
CA ALA A 58 -15.59 -9.90 3.30
C ALA A 58 -17.01 -9.48 2.90
N LYS A 59 -18.02 -9.86 3.68
CA LYS A 59 -19.44 -9.49 3.44
C LYS A 59 -19.65 -7.96 3.47
N LEU A 60 -19.01 -7.26 4.41
CA LEU A 60 -19.10 -5.80 4.50
C LEU A 60 -18.45 -5.11 3.28
N LEU A 61 -17.27 -5.59 2.85
CA LEU A 61 -16.59 -5.09 1.66
C LEU A 61 -17.42 -5.33 0.39
N ASP A 62 -17.95 -6.54 0.23
CA ASP A 62 -18.76 -6.92 -0.93
C ASP A 62 -20.02 -6.07 -1.06
N LYS A 63 -20.66 -5.73 0.07
CA LYS A 63 -21.80 -4.80 0.08
C LYS A 63 -21.41 -3.45 -0.53
N VAL A 64 -20.30 -2.85 -0.05
CA VAL A 64 -19.83 -1.57 -0.59
C VAL A 64 -19.48 -1.68 -2.08
N ILE A 65 -18.78 -2.75 -2.48
CA ILE A 65 -18.36 -2.97 -3.87
C ILE A 65 -19.58 -3.13 -4.79
N LYS A 66 -20.59 -3.87 -4.36
CA LYS A 66 -21.86 -4.03 -5.09
C LYS A 66 -22.54 -2.69 -5.34
N ASP A 67 -22.58 -1.82 -4.32
CA ASP A 67 -23.21 -0.50 -4.41
C ASP A 67 -22.47 0.43 -5.42
N GLN A 68 -21.17 0.15 -5.75
CA GLN A 68 -20.45 0.90 -6.77
C GLN A 68 -20.87 0.57 -8.21
N LYS A 69 -21.69 -0.48 -8.43
CA LYS A 69 -22.22 -0.90 -9.74
C LYS A 69 -21.12 -1.05 -10.80
N PHE A 70 -20.05 -1.80 -10.47
CA PHE A 70 -19.00 -2.11 -11.43
C PHE A 70 -19.51 -3.05 -12.51
N THR A 71 -19.08 -2.82 -13.74
CA THR A 71 -19.36 -3.69 -14.90
C THR A 71 -18.07 -4.38 -15.35
N LYS A 72 -18.18 -5.34 -16.28
CA LYS A 72 -17.01 -5.99 -16.91
C LYS A 72 -16.08 -4.99 -17.63
N LYS A 73 -16.62 -3.83 -18.06
CA LYS A 73 -15.88 -2.76 -18.74
C LYS A 73 -15.23 -1.76 -17.76
N THR A 74 -15.54 -1.84 -16.45
CA THR A 74 -15.00 -0.91 -15.45
C THR A 74 -13.53 -1.25 -15.21
N THR A 75 -12.63 -0.34 -15.60
CA THR A 75 -11.17 -0.49 -15.42
C THR A 75 -10.77 -0.39 -13.93
N ASP A 76 -9.60 -0.95 -13.57
CA ASP A 76 -9.12 -0.86 -12.18
C ASP A 76 -8.95 0.57 -11.71
N LYS A 77 -8.46 1.48 -12.57
CA LYS A 77 -8.39 2.92 -12.24
C LYS A 77 -9.77 3.50 -11.90
N GLN A 78 -10.81 3.14 -12.67
CA GLN A 78 -12.17 3.60 -12.40
C GLN A 78 -12.75 2.98 -11.11
N LYS A 79 -12.46 1.70 -10.83
CA LYS A 79 -12.84 1.06 -9.55
C LYS A 79 -12.18 1.78 -8.38
N LEU A 80 -10.86 2.00 -8.46
CA LEU A 80 -10.10 2.72 -7.44
C LEU A 80 -10.66 4.14 -7.22
N GLN A 81 -10.99 4.86 -8.30
CA GLN A 81 -11.55 6.21 -8.19
C GLN A 81 -12.92 6.22 -7.49
N LYS A 82 -13.81 5.30 -7.83
CA LYS A 82 -15.13 5.19 -7.17
C LYS A 82 -14.99 4.83 -5.70
N LEU A 83 -14.14 3.83 -5.37
CA LEU A 83 -13.89 3.43 -3.98
C LEU A 83 -13.19 4.52 -3.17
N PHE A 84 -12.26 5.27 -3.76
CA PHE A 84 -11.63 6.43 -3.15
C PHE A 84 -12.68 7.51 -2.82
N ASN A 85 -13.54 7.84 -3.78
CA ASN A 85 -14.60 8.81 -3.60
C ASN A 85 -15.64 8.38 -2.56
N TYR A 86 -15.95 7.08 -2.49
CA TYR A 86 -16.79 6.50 -1.45
C TYR A 86 -16.13 6.67 -0.07
N THR A 87 -14.91 6.17 0.10
CA THR A 87 -14.23 6.16 1.41
C THR A 87 -14.08 7.56 1.99
N LYS A 88 -13.69 8.55 1.17
CA LYS A 88 -13.54 9.93 1.66
C LYS A 88 -14.84 10.61 2.13
N LYS A 89 -16.02 10.05 1.77
CA LYS A 89 -17.33 10.67 2.09
C LYS A 89 -18.17 9.85 3.07
N ALA A 90 -17.91 8.54 3.16
CA ALA A 90 -18.84 7.60 3.79
C ALA A 90 -18.80 7.60 5.32
N TYR A 91 -17.79 8.20 5.92
CA TYR A 91 -17.52 8.04 7.35
C TYR A 91 -17.40 9.38 8.08
N LYS A 92 -17.86 9.44 9.34
CA LYS A 92 -17.63 10.58 10.24
C LYS A 92 -16.21 10.46 10.82
N TYR A 93 -15.49 11.58 10.94
CA TYR A 93 -14.17 11.55 11.56
C TYR A 93 -14.26 11.26 13.06
N LYS A 94 -13.45 10.29 13.50
CA LYS A 94 -13.23 9.98 14.92
C LYS A 94 -11.74 9.80 15.12
N ARG A 95 -11.16 10.58 16.02
CA ARG A 95 -9.73 10.49 16.33
C ARG A 95 -9.40 9.12 16.91
N TYR A 96 -8.31 8.52 16.41
CA TYR A 96 -7.71 7.32 16.96
C TYR A 96 -6.44 7.72 17.72
N MET A 97 -6.28 7.25 18.95
CA MET A 97 -5.11 7.55 19.78
C MET A 97 -4.03 6.49 19.58
N GLY A 98 -2.79 6.93 19.41
CA GLY A 98 -1.65 6.05 19.17
C GLY A 98 -1.46 5.64 17.70
N ILE A 99 -0.44 4.81 17.46
CA ILE A 99 -0.11 4.22 16.16
C ILE A 99 -0.50 2.75 16.20
N PRO A 100 -1.33 2.24 15.29
CA PRO A 100 -1.73 0.84 15.32
C PRO A 100 -0.52 -0.06 15.03
N SER A 101 -0.32 -1.08 15.86
CA SER A 101 0.82 -2.00 15.77
C SER A 101 0.47 -3.47 16.00
N ALA A 102 -0.70 -3.77 16.59
CA ALA A 102 -1.13 -5.14 16.85
C ALA A 102 -1.34 -5.93 15.55
N LYS A 103 -1.03 -7.23 15.55
CA LYS A 103 -1.27 -8.12 14.39
C LYS A 103 -2.74 -8.04 13.95
N GLY A 104 -3.00 -7.81 12.67
CA GLY A 104 -4.35 -7.73 12.10
C GLY A 104 -5.13 -6.45 12.44
N TRP A 105 -4.44 -5.41 12.94
CA TRP A 105 -5.05 -4.10 13.23
C TRP A 105 -5.78 -3.52 12.02
N ASP A 106 -5.23 -3.73 10.83
CA ASP A 106 -5.75 -3.23 9.56
C ASP A 106 -7.12 -3.85 9.22
N ALA A 107 -7.25 -5.17 9.33
CA ALA A 107 -8.55 -5.85 9.17
C ALA A 107 -9.56 -5.39 10.23
N LYS A 108 -9.11 -5.26 11.50
CA LYS A 108 -9.97 -4.80 12.61
C LYS A 108 -10.50 -3.39 12.34
N LEU A 109 -9.63 -2.44 11.98
CA LEU A 109 -10.04 -1.06 11.71
C LEU A 109 -10.93 -0.95 10.46
N ALA A 110 -10.65 -1.70 9.40
CA ALA A 110 -11.53 -1.75 8.23
C ALA A 110 -12.95 -2.25 8.60
N LYS A 111 -13.03 -3.32 9.40
CA LYS A 111 -14.31 -3.88 9.87
C LYS A 111 -15.05 -2.90 10.78
N GLU A 112 -14.36 -2.27 11.72
CA GLU A 112 -14.91 -1.25 12.63
C GLU A 112 -15.48 -0.08 11.83
N THR A 113 -14.73 0.47 10.87
CA THR A 113 -15.19 1.57 10.00
C THR A 113 -16.46 1.23 9.26
N LEU A 114 -16.48 0.05 8.61
CA LEU A 114 -17.63 -0.39 7.82
C LEU A 114 -18.89 -0.60 8.67
N SER A 115 -18.72 -1.00 9.92
CA SER A 115 -19.81 -1.24 10.87
C SER A 115 -20.29 0.05 11.54
N THR A 116 -19.38 0.86 12.08
CA THR A 116 -19.72 2.03 12.90
C THR A 116 -19.90 3.32 12.13
N LYS A 117 -19.43 3.37 10.87
CA LYS A 117 -19.38 4.58 10.03
C LYS A 117 -18.52 5.70 10.63
N GLN A 118 -17.53 5.35 11.44
CA GLN A 118 -16.56 6.27 12.02
C GLN A 118 -15.13 5.90 11.57
N ALA A 119 -14.28 6.90 11.31
CA ALA A 119 -12.94 6.68 10.79
C ALA A 119 -11.95 7.75 11.24
N SER A 120 -10.72 7.33 11.57
CA SER A 120 -9.52 8.18 11.60
C SER A 120 -8.72 7.99 10.29
N CYS A 121 -7.54 8.62 10.19
CA CYS A 121 -6.64 8.39 9.05
C CYS A 121 -6.25 6.90 8.89
N TYR A 122 -6.02 6.18 10.00
CA TYR A 122 -5.71 4.74 9.95
C TYR A 122 -6.91 3.89 9.53
N HIS A 123 -8.09 4.24 9.96
CA HIS A 123 -9.35 3.60 9.56
C HIS A 123 -9.64 3.81 8.07
N ASP A 124 -9.50 5.06 7.59
CA ASP A 124 -9.67 5.40 6.18
C ASP A 124 -8.67 4.63 5.30
N ALA A 125 -7.39 4.60 5.71
CA ALA A 125 -6.35 3.85 5.00
C ALA A 125 -6.66 2.35 4.96
N ALA A 126 -6.97 1.73 6.10
CA ALA A 126 -7.31 0.31 6.17
C ALA A 126 -8.53 -0.02 5.31
N THR A 127 -9.61 0.76 5.43
CA THR A 127 -10.86 0.51 4.70
C THR A 127 -10.66 0.64 3.19
N PHE A 128 -9.99 1.70 2.74
CA PHE A 128 -9.71 1.88 1.31
C PHE A 128 -8.78 0.78 0.76
N ALA A 129 -7.75 0.40 1.53
CA ALA A 129 -6.82 -0.66 1.14
C ALA A 129 -7.55 -2.01 0.92
N TYR A 130 -8.41 -2.39 1.85
CA TYR A 130 -9.19 -3.63 1.77
C TYR A 130 -10.22 -3.59 0.63
N LEU A 131 -10.92 -2.48 0.45
CA LEU A 131 -11.84 -2.30 -0.69
C LEU A 131 -11.09 -2.37 -2.03
N ALA A 132 -9.96 -1.68 -2.15
CA ALA A 132 -9.14 -1.68 -3.35
C ALA A 132 -8.62 -3.09 -3.68
N ARG A 133 -8.03 -3.79 -2.69
CA ARG A 133 -7.54 -5.16 -2.86
C ARG A 133 -8.66 -6.10 -3.29
N ARG A 134 -9.81 -6.03 -2.62
CA ARG A 134 -11.00 -6.87 -2.89
C ARG A 134 -11.56 -6.66 -4.29
N ALA A 135 -11.64 -5.40 -4.75
CA ALA A 135 -12.26 -5.06 -6.01
C ALA A 135 -11.35 -5.24 -7.23
N THR A 136 -10.02 -5.14 -7.07
CA THR A 136 -9.07 -5.12 -8.19
C THR A 136 -8.10 -6.30 -8.21
N GLY A 137 -7.81 -6.91 -7.05
CA GLY A 137 -6.77 -7.93 -6.91
C GLY A 137 -5.33 -7.37 -7.03
N LEU A 138 -5.17 -6.08 -7.22
CA LEU A 138 -3.85 -5.44 -7.30
C LEU A 138 -3.08 -5.57 -5.98
N PRO A 139 -1.73 -5.60 -5.99
CA PRO A 139 -0.94 -5.50 -4.77
C PRO A 139 -1.22 -4.17 -4.07
N VAL A 140 -1.61 -4.25 -2.79
CA VAL A 140 -1.96 -3.10 -1.94
C VAL A 140 -1.15 -3.17 -0.66
N ARG A 141 -0.67 -2.02 -0.20
CA ARG A 141 -0.01 -1.87 1.10
C ARG A 141 -0.52 -0.63 1.83
N ILE A 142 -0.60 -0.72 3.14
CA ILE A 142 -0.86 0.40 4.02
C ILE A 142 0.48 0.89 4.53
N CYS A 143 0.74 2.18 4.37
CA CYS A 143 1.92 2.85 4.88
C CYS A 143 1.55 3.63 6.14
N ILE A 144 2.39 3.52 7.17
CA ILE A 144 2.32 4.31 8.40
C ILE A 144 3.63 5.08 8.56
N GLY A 145 3.51 6.32 8.99
CA GLY A 145 4.64 7.18 9.23
C GLY A 145 4.20 8.57 9.64
N THR A 146 4.87 9.58 9.12
CA THR A 146 4.47 10.96 9.35
C THR A 146 4.13 11.67 8.05
N SER A 147 3.26 12.68 8.14
CA SER A 147 2.87 13.51 7.01
C SER A 147 2.72 14.97 7.43
N ASN A 148 2.98 15.89 6.50
CA ASN A 148 2.79 17.32 6.67
C ASN A 148 1.50 17.83 5.97
N LEU A 149 0.55 16.94 5.72
CA LEU A 149 -0.67 17.25 4.96
C LEU A 149 -1.61 18.26 5.67
N TYR A 150 -1.60 18.29 7.00
CA TYR A 150 -2.45 19.22 7.78
C TYR A 150 -1.77 20.57 8.01
N ASN A 151 -0.44 20.56 8.11
CA ASN A 151 0.38 21.74 8.31
C ASN A 151 1.76 21.49 7.70
N THR A 152 2.16 22.29 6.73
CA THR A 152 3.41 22.11 5.98
C THR A 152 4.67 22.17 6.83
N SER A 153 4.64 22.87 7.98
CA SER A 153 5.76 22.99 8.91
C SER A 153 5.81 21.89 9.97
N ARG A 154 4.76 21.06 10.09
CA ARG A 154 4.67 20.03 11.14
C ARG A 154 4.41 18.66 10.56
N TRP A 155 5.24 17.70 10.90
CA TRP A 155 5.06 16.30 10.59
C TRP A 155 4.26 15.61 11.70
N GLN A 156 3.15 14.97 11.35
CA GLN A 156 2.24 14.30 12.28
C GLN A 156 2.03 12.84 11.87
N SER A 157 1.83 11.97 12.84
CA SER A 157 1.53 10.56 12.59
C SER A 157 0.33 10.40 11.66
N HIS A 158 0.49 9.57 10.63
CA HIS A 158 -0.51 9.38 9.58
C HIS A 158 -0.43 7.99 8.94
N GLY A 159 -1.55 7.58 8.34
CA GLY A 159 -1.65 6.37 7.54
C GLY A 159 -2.24 6.65 6.17
N TRP A 160 -1.65 6.06 5.13
CA TRP A 160 -2.10 6.16 3.74
C TRP A 160 -1.96 4.82 3.01
N VAL A 161 -2.39 4.76 1.77
CA VAL A 161 -2.39 3.52 0.98
C VAL A 161 -1.50 3.68 -0.24
N GLU A 162 -0.81 2.61 -0.58
CA GLU A 162 -0.14 2.49 -1.85
C GLU A 162 -0.60 1.25 -2.61
N ILE A 163 -0.80 1.41 -3.91
CA ILE A 163 -1.28 0.36 -4.81
C ILE A 163 -0.34 0.24 -6.00
N LYS A 164 0.06 -1.00 -6.32
CA LYS A 164 0.93 -1.27 -7.46
C LYS A 164 0.09 -1.40 -8.73
N VAL A 165 0.20 -0.43 -9.63
CA VAL A 165 -0.51 -0.41 -10.91
C VAL A 165 0.51 -0.46 -12.04
N LYS A 166 0.40 -1.45 -12.94
CA LYS A 166 1.36 -1.64 -14.05
C LYS A 166 2.82 -1.61 -13.59
N GLY A 167 3.12 -2.33 -12.49
CA GLY A 167 4.48 -2.46 -11.96
C GLY A 167 4.98 -1.28 -11.11
N LYS A 168 4.26 -0.18 -11.01
CA LYS A 168 4.68 1.04 -10.27
C LYS A 168 3.77 1.28 -9.06
N TRP A 169 4.35 1.74 -7.94
CA TRP A 169 3.61 2.13 -6.75
C TRP A 169 3.04 3.54 -6.88
N TYR A 170 1.75 3.67 -6.55
CA TYR A 170 1.03 4.94 -6.50
C TYR A 170 0.40 5.13 -5.13
N THR A 171 0.47 6.34 -4.63
CA THR A 171 -0.06 6.77 -3.34
C THR A 171 -1.51 7.24 -3.47
N PHE A 172 -2.32 6.86 -2.50
CA PHE A 172 -3.73 7.24 -2.35
C PHE A 172 -3.98 7.64 -0.90
N ASP A 173 -4.60 8.78 -0.67
CA ASP A 173 -4.92 9.23 0.67
C ASP A 173 -6.31 9.88 0.72
N THR A 174 -7.29 9.10 1.15
CA THR A 174 -8.69 9.54 1.27
C THR A 174 -8.87 10.56 2.37
N ASN A 175 -8.11 10.42 3.47
CA ASN A 175 -8.12 11.36 4.60
C ASN A 175 -7.43 12.68 4.24
N GLY A 176 -6.27 12.62 3.56
CA GLY A 176 -5.58 13.77 3.02
C GLY A 176 -6.45 14.55 2.03
N ASN A 177 -7.17 13.85 1.13
CA ASN A 177 -8.10 14.49 0.21
C ASN A 177 -9.23 15.24 0.91
N ARG A 178 -9.65 14.78 2.07
CA ARG A 178 -10.75 15.34 2.84
C ARG A 178 -10.33 16.52 3.71
N PHE A 179 -9.18 16.42 4.37
CA PHE A 179 -8.83 17.31 5.48
C PHE A 179 -7.57 18.14 5.26
N SER A 180 -6.77 17.85 4.22
CA SER A 180 -5.57 18.63 3.95
C SER A 180 -5.87 20.04 3.52
N LYS A 181 -5.08 20.98 4.00
CA LYS A 181 -5.07 22.37 3.57
C LYS A 181 -4.14 22.61 2.36
N ARG A 182 -3.35 21.62 1.97
CA ARG A 182 -2.40 21.71 0.84
C ARG A 182 -3.14 21.69 -0.49
N LYS A 183 -2.99 22.77 -1.26
CA LYS A 183 -3.57 22.92 -2.60
C LYS A 183 -2.64 22.41 -3.71
N ASP A 184 -1.36 22.28 -3.41
CA ASP A 184 -0.30 21.81 -4.31
C ASP A 184 -0.25 20.30 -4.47
N VAL A 185 -1.01 19.54 -3.65
CA VAL A 185 -0.99 18.08 -3.62
C VAL A 185 -2.31 17.50 -4.12
N LYS A 186 -2.20 16.53 -5.04
CA LYS A 186 -3.31 15.65 -5.41
C LYS A 186 -3.21 14.37 -4.59
N TRP A 187 -4.34 13.83 -4.11
CA TRP A 187 -4.39 12.73 -3.14
C TRP A 187 -4.80 11.40 -3.75
N PHE A 188 -5.09 11.36 -5.05
CA PHE A 188 -5.47 10.17 -5.79
C PHE A 188 -4.39 9.81 -6.81
N MET A 189 -3.88 8.59 -6.72
CA MET A 189 -2.98 7.97 -7.70
C MET A 189 -1.73 8.81 -8.03
N GLN A 190 -1.04 9.31 -7.01
CA GLN A 190 0.22 10.02 -7.17
C GLN A 190 1.39 9.03 -7.21
N LYS A 191 2.42 9.30 -8.00
CA LYS A 191 3.63 8.45 -8.00
C LYS A 191 4.26 8.46 -6.60
N HIS A 192 4.60 7.28 -6.04
CA HIS A 192 5.25 7.18 -4.73
C HIS A 192 6.45 8.14 -4.62
N ALA A 193 7.37 8.13 -5.60
CA ALA A 193 8.57 8.96 -5.60
C ALA A 193 8.28 10.49 -5.59
N SER A 194 7.08 10.92 -5.96
CA SER A 194 6.70 12.34 -5.90
C SER A 194 6.13 12.74 -4.53
N MET A 195 5.84 11.79 -3.67
CA MET A 195 5.20 11.98 -2.38
C MET A 195 6.14 11.71 -1.21
N GLU A 196 6.98 10.68 -1.32
CA GLU A 196 7.94 10.29 -0.27
C GLU A 196 8.99 11.38 -0.06
N GLY A 197 9.30 11.69 1.20
CA GLY A 197 10.18 12.78 1.62
C GLY A 197 9.58 14.19 1.53
N LYS A 198 8.53 14.40 0.73
CA LYS A 198 7.89 15.70 0.50
C LYS A 198 6.57 15.88 1.24
N VAL A 199 5.76 14.85 1.26
CA VAL A 199 4.42 14.81 1.87
C VAL A 199 4.34 13.75 2.95
N TYR A 200 5.02 12.63 2.73
CA TYR A 200 5.09 11.48 3.64
C TYR A 200 6.54 11.13 3.97
N LYS A 201 6.75 10.60 5.18
CA LYS A 201 7.96 9.89 5.60
C LYS A 201 7.51 8.53 6.11
N THR A 202 7.69 7.51 5.28
CA THR A 202 7.27 6.14 5.56
C THR A 202 8.13 5.53 6.67
N GLN A 203 7.50 4.96 7.70
CA GLN A 203 8.17 4.28 8.81
C GLN A 203 7.88 2.78 8.82
N LYS A 204 6.63 2.39 8.50
CA LYS A 204 6.18 0.98 8.46
C LYS A 204 5.28 0.73 7.26
N ILE A 205 5.39 -0.47 6.70
CA ILE A 205 4.60 -0.94 5.57
C ILE A 205 3.89 -2.24 5.95
N TYR A 206 2.60 -2.31 5.69
CA TYR A 206 1.76 -3.49 5.92
C TYR A 206 1.13 -3.93 4.61
N ASN A 207 1.52 -5.10 4.11
CA ASN A 207 0.94 -5.66 2.87
C ASN A 207 -0.45 -6.24 3.16
N VAL A 208 -1.41 -5.88 2.32
CA VAL A 208 -2.79 -6.42 2.41
C VAL A 208 -2.87 -7.68 1.58
N ASN A 209 -2.76 -8.83 2.25
CA ASN A 209 -2.70 -10.15 1.62
C ASN A 209 -3.98 -10.97 1.89
N PHE A 210 -4.74 -11.25 0.85
CA PHE A 210 -5.86 -12.22 0.81
C PHE A 210 -6.32 -12.47 -0.62
#